data_3d868febacdcb4e9417a173139525e49
#
_entry.id   3d868febacdcb4e9417a173139525e49
#
_cell.length_a   1.000
_cell.length_b   1.000
_cell.length_c   1.000
_cell.angle_alpha   90.00
_cell.angle_beta   90.00
_cell.angle_gamma   90.00
#
_symmetry.space_group_name_H-M   'P 1'
#
loop_
_entity.id
_entity.type
_entity.pdbx_description
1 polymer ?
#
loop_
_entity_poly.entity_id
_entity_poly.type
_entity_poly.pdbx_seq_one_letter_code
_entity_poly.pdbx_strand_id
1 'polypeptide(L)'
;SQSNTVHSYLRHIYSYIPLEEEIVGSAGAWAVARSDEATYSNYQWVYYNLYRTGNYSSSTPNGLANFGFWDRFYIAINQCTIFLNNIDKDKQDDPKEIEMMKAEARFLRAYYYFCLFRQYGPVFLWFDQTPDEQIDPKTIDRHTVDQNIEFIESELWDVAQILPTDLTEIPTIDP
;
A
#
# COMPACT_ATOMS: atom_id res chain seq x y z
N SER A 1 14.96 -23.85 -1.04
CA SER A 1 15.30 -23.53 -2.45
C SER A 1 15.07 -22.04 -2.68
N GLN A 2 15.71 -21.43 -3.68
CA GLN A 2 15.56 -19.99 -3.98
C GLN A 2 14.12 -19.63 -4.35
N SER A 3 13.41 -20.52 -5.07
CA SER A 3 12.01 -20.36 -5.42
C SER A 3 11.14 -20.10 -4.17
N ASN A 4 11.27 -20.90 -3.12
CA ASN A 4 10.55 -20.66 -1.85
C ASN A 4 10.85 -19.28 -1.24
N THR A 5 12.01 -18.71 -1.51
CA THR A 5 12.40 -17.38 -1.00
C THR A 5 11.66 -16.28 -1.74
N VAL A 6 11.53 -16.38 -3.07
CA VAL A 6 10.82 -15.40 -3.91
C VAL A 6 9.34 -15.37 -3.57
N HIS A 7 8.68 -16.52 -3.51
CA HIS A 7 7.28 -16.62 -3.09
C HIS A 7 7.05 -16.11 -1.67
N SER A 8 7.97 -16.40 -0.75
CA SER A 8 7.89 -15.90 0.63
C SER A 8 8.03 -14.39 0.69
N TYR A 9 8.87 -13.80 -0.17
CA TYR A 9 9.03 -12.36 -0.26
C TYR A 9 7.76 -11.69 -0.78
N LEU A 10 7.17 -12.23 -1.85
CA LEU A 10 5.90 -11.72 -2.38
C LEU A 10 4.78 -11.80 -1.34
N ARG A 11 4.66 -12.93 -0.62
CA ARG A 11 3.72 -13.06 0.51
C ARG A 11 3.96 -12.02 1.61
N HIS A 12 5.21 -11.69 1.89
CA HIS A 12 5.54 -10.62 2.81
C HIS A 12 5.04 -9.26 2.31
N ILE A 13 5.14 -8.97 1.01
CA ILE A 13 4.57 -7.75 0.44
C ILE A 13 3.05 -7.70 0.64
N TYR A 14 2.34 -8.81 0.44
CA TYR A 14 0.90 -8.90 0.72
C TYR A 14 0.54 -8.61 2.19
N SER A 15 1.42 -8.93 3.13
CA SER A 15 1.16 -8.71 4.56
C SER A 15 1.05 -7.23 4.96
N TYR A 16 1.43 -6.30 4.08
CA TYR A 16 1.22 -4.87 4.30
C TYR A 16 -0.20 -4.41 3.96
N ILE A 17 -1.02 -5.23 3.30
CA ILE A 17 -2.43 -4.93 3.08
C ILE A 17 -3.10 -4.83 4.47
N PRO A 18 -3.75 -3.69 4.78
CA PRO A 18 -4.39 -3.54 6.06
C PRO A 18 -5.59 -4.49 6.16
N LEU A 19 -5.76 -5.08 7.33
CA LEU A 19 -6.97 -5.84 7.62
C LEU A 19 -8.18 -4.90 7.63
N GLU A 20 -9.36 -5.44 7.34
CA GLU A 20 -10.60 -4.66 7.35
C GLU A 20 -10.80 -3.96 8.71
N GLU A 21 -10.52 -4.66 9.80
CA GLU A 21 -10.57 -4.09 11.16
C GLU A 21 -9.56 -2.95 11.39
N GLU A 22 -8.43 -2.92 10.69
CA GLU A 22 -7.47 -1.80 10.75
C GLU A 22 -7.97 -0.60 9.95
N ILE A 23 -8.68 -0.83 8.83
CA ILE A 23 -9.28 0.23 8.01
C ILE A 23 -10.51 0.82 8.70
N VAL A 24 -11.32 -0.03 9.32
CA VAL A 24 -12.56 0.34 10.02
C VAL A 24 -12.27 0.71 11.49
N GLY A 25 -11.04 0.45 11.97
CA GLY A 25 -10.57 0.63 13.35
C GLY A 25 -10.79 -0.61 14.20
N SER A 26 -9.89 -0.82 15.16
CA SER A 26 -9.92 -1.97 16.09
C SER A 26 -11.23 -2.11 16.90
N ALA A 27 -12.13 -1.17 16.79
CA ALA A 27 -13.48 -1.21 17.33
C ALA A 27 -14.55 -1.21 16.23
N GLY A 28 -14.18 -1.48 14.97
CA GLY A 28 -15.13 -1.66 13.85
C GLY A 28 -15.92 -0.44 13.44
N ALA A 29 -15.65 0.74 13.99
CA ALA A 29 -16.55 1.85 13.86
C ALA A 29 -15.91 3.21 13.53
N TRP A 30 -14.58 3.27 13.31
CA TRP A 30 -14.02 4.60 13.21
C TRP A 30 -14.26 5.32 11.87
N ALA A 31 -14.52 4.60 10.78
CA ALA A 31 -14.98 5.22 9.54
C ALA A 31 -16.37 5.84 9.75
N VAL A 32 -17.26 5.10 10.39
CA VAL A 32 -18.62 5.54 10.74
C VAL A 32 -18.59 6.63 11.82
N ALA A 33 -17.69 6.54 12.80
CA ALA A 33 -17.53 7.54 13.87
C ALA A 33 -16.91 8.87 13.41
N ARG A 34 -16.41 8.94 12.17
CA ARG A 34 -15.98 10.19 11.51
C ARG A 34 -17.11 10.90 10.76
N SER A 35 -18.22 10.21 10.53
CA SER A 35 -19.41 10.74 9.90
C SER A 35 -20.42 11.21 10.94
N ASP A 36 -21.58 11.61 10.50
CA ASP A 36 -22.75 11.94 11.32
C ASP A 36 -23.58 10.72 11.72
N GLU A 37 -23.24 9.53 11.20
CA GLU A 37 -23.99 8.30 11.43
C GLU A 37 -23.78 7.70 12.84
N ALA A 38 -22.61 7.92 13.44
CA ALA A 38 -22.31 7.39 14.77
C ALA A 38 -21.35 8.26 15.57
N THR A 39 -21.37 8.10 16.89
CA THR A 39 -20.43 8.72 17.80
C THR A 39 -19.96 7.73 18.86
N TYR A 40 -18.74 7.90 19.30
CA TYR A 40 -18.17 7.10 20.39
C TYR A 40 -18.69 7.60 21.75
N SER A 41 -19.13 6.69 22.58
CA SER A 41 -19.54 6.97 23.96
C SER A 41 -18.38 6.98 24.94
N ASN A 42 -17.20 6.43 24.56
CA ASN A 42 -16.05 6.32 25.44
C ASN A 42 -15.09 7.50 25.29
N TYR A 43 -14.95 8.25 26.34
CA TYR A 43 -14.10 9.47 26.40
C TYR A 43 -12.58 9.19 26.18
N GLN A 44 -12.15 7.97 26.31
CA GLN A 44 -10.73 7.61 26.11
C GLN A 44 -10.30 7.63 24.63
N TRP A 45 -11.23 7.65 23.72
CA TRP A 45 -10.99 7.69 22.29
C TRP A 45 -11.03 9.11 21.73
N VAL A 46 -10.32 10.02 22.37
CA VAL A 46 -10.27 11.46 22.06
C VAL A 46 -9.98 11.74 20.58
N TYR A 47 -9.16 10.89 19.94
CA TYR A 47 -8.74 11.07 18.56
C TYR A 47 -9.89 10.97 17.55
N TYR A 48 -10.87 10.13 17.78
CA TYR A 48 -12.07 10.03 16.92
C TYR A 48 -12.88 11.30 16.95
N ASN A 49 -13.02 11.90 18.12
CA ASN A 49 -13.71 13.16 18.26
C ASN A 49 -12.99 14.31 17.56
N LEU A 50 -11.65 14.29 17.50
CA LEU A 50 -10.89 15.30 16.77
C LEU A 50 -11.21 15.26 15.27
N TYR A 51 -11.33 14.06 14.69
CA TYR A 51 -11.71 13.92 13.28
C TYR A 51 -13.15 14.38 13.04
N ARG A 52 -14.08 13.95 13.87
CA ARG A 52 -15.51 14.29 13.75
C ARG A 52 -15.74 15.80 13.87
N THR A 53 -15.02 16.47 14.72
CA THR A 53 -15.14 17.90 14.95
C THR A 53 -14.25 18.75 14.04
N GLY A 54 -13.46 18.14 13.16
CA GLY A 54 -12.50 18.83 12.31
C GLY A 54 -11.33 19.47 13.07
N ASN A 55 -11.15 19.11 14.33
CA ASN A 55 -10.18 19.74 15.23
C ASN A 55 -8.84 18.98 15.26
N TYR A 56 -8.32 18.66 14.08
CA TYR A 56 -7.05 17.97 13.91
C TYR A 56 -6.12 18.75 12.96
N SER A 57 -4.83 18.55 13.13
CA SER A 57 -3.78 19.17 12.30
C SER A 57 -2.59 18.23 12.18
N SER A 58 -1.63 18.57 11.32
CA SER A 58 -0.35 17.85 11.19
C SER A 58 0.46 17.79 12.50
N SER A 59 0.18 18.69 13.43
CA SER A 59 0.80 18.73 14.77
C SER A 59 -0.02 18.04 15.86
N THR A 60 -1.15 17.42 15.51
CA THR A 60 -1.95 16.66 16.48
C THR A 60 -1.21 15.38 16.89
N PRO A 61 -0.71 15.28 18.16
CA PRO A 61 0.10 14.14 18.58
C PRO A 61 -0.71 12.84 18.45
N ASN A 62 -0.12 11.81 17.87
CA ASN A 62 -0.65 10.43 17.77
C ASN A 62 -1.99 10.26 17.05
N GLY A 63 -2.70 11.32 16.69
CA GLY A 63 -4.00 11.23 16.03
C GLY A 63 -3.90 10.61 14.63
N LEU A 64 -2.89 11.03 13.86
CA LEU A 64 -2.62 10.48 12.54
C LEU A 64 -1.71 9.25 12.58
N ALA A 65 -0.81 9.14 13.55
CA ALA A 65 0.12 8.02 13.65
C ALA A 65 -0.58 6.69 13.91
N ASN A 66 -1.68 6.69 14.66
CA ASN A 66 -2.47 5.48 14.92
C ASN A 66 -3.42 5.11 13.77
N PHE A 67 -3.66 6.00 12.82
CA PHE A 67 -4.58 5.81 11.69
C PHE A 67 -3.88 6.11 10.36
N GLY A 68 -2.63 6.55 10.42
CA GLY A 68 -1.80 6.85 9.26
C GLY A 68 -1.03 5.61 8.83
N PHE A 69 -1.26 5.19 7.62
CA PHE A 69 -0.49 4.13 6.99
C PHE A 69 0.69 4.68 6.18
N TRP A 70 1.13 5.91 6.44
CA TRP A 70 2.18 6.57 5.67
C TRP A 70 3.45 5.73 5.59
N ASP A 71 4.04 5.44 6.74
CA ASP A 71 5.28 4.67 6.81
C ASP A 71 5.09 3.25 6.31
N ARG A 72 3.98 2.60 6.72
CA ARG A 72 3.64 1.23 6.32
C ARG A 72 3.58 1.10 4.81
N PHE A 73 2.87 2.00 4.13
CA PHE A 73 2.70 1.90 2.68
C PHE A 73 3.95 2.31 1.91
N TYR A 74 4.73 3.28 2.38
CA TYR A 74 6.02 3.57 1.76
C TYR A 74 7.04 2.44 1.94
N ILE A 75 7.04 1.76 3.09
CA ILE A 75 7.82 0.55 3.27
C ILE A 75 7.36 -0.53 2.28
N ALA A 76 6.06 -0.77 2.15
CA ALA A 76 5.51 -1.74 1.22
C ALA A 76 5.86 -1.43 -0.24
N ILE A 77 5.75 -0.17 -0.66
CA ILE A 77 6.15 0.31 -1.99
C ILE A 77 7.63 0.03 -2.26
N ASN A 78 8.49 0.32 -1.28
CA ASN A 78 9.91 0.02 -1.38
C ASN A 78 10.17 -1.49 -1.52
N GLN A 79 9.47 -2.33 -0.75
CA GLN A 79 9.56 -3.78 -0.87
C GLN A 79 9.11 -4.27 -2.25
N CYS A 80 8.04 -3.71 -2.82
CA CYS A 80 7.63 -4.01 -4.19
C CYS A 80 8.73 -3.67 -5.20
N THR A 81 9.33 -2.49 -5.07
CA THR A 81 10.40 -2.04 -5.98
C THR A 81 11.65 -2.91 -5.87
N ILE A 82 12.08 -3.26 -4.64
CA ILE A 82 13.20 -4.19 -4.43
C ILE A 82 12.90 -5.55 -5.07
N PHE A 83 11.70 -6.07 -4.89
CA PHE A 83 11.27 -7.33 -5.49
C PHE A 83 11.35 -7.26 -7.02
N LEU A 84 10.75 -6.26 -7.64
CA LEU A 84 10.74 -6.06 -9.09
C LEU A 84 12.16 -5.94 -9.67
N ASN A 85 13.06 -5.22 -8.99
CA ASN A 85 14.44 -5.02 -9.43
C ASN A 85 15.33 -6.29 -9.32
N ASN A 86 14.87 -7.30 -8.59
CA ASN A 86 15.68 -8.49 -8.31
C ASN A 86 15.10 -9.80 -8.82
N ILE A 87 13.79 -9.88 -9.09
CA ILE A 87 13.13 -11.14 -9.47
C ILE A 87 13.71 -11.79 -10.74
N ASP A 88 14.19 -11.01 -11.70
CA ASP A 88 14.79 -11.52 -12.93
C ASP A 88 16.13 -12.26 -12.70
N LYS A 89 16.70 -12.14 -11.51
CA LYS A 89 17.89 -12.89 -11.11
C LYS A 89 17.56 -14.33 -10.72
N ASP A 90 16.28 -14.61 -10.45
CA ASP A 90 15.82 -15.96 -10.19
C ASP A 90 15.69 -16.71 -11.52
N LYS A 91 16.44 -17.80 -11.66
CA LYS A 91 16.47 -18.63 -12.87
C LYS A 91 15.80 -19.99 -12.67
N GLN A 92 15.16 -20.20 -11.53
CA GLN A 92 14.58 -21.50 -11.16
C GLN A 92 13.08 -21.58 -11.41
N ASP A 93 12.40 -20.44 -11.47
CA ASP A 93 10.97 -20.41 -11.71
C ASP A 93 10.62 -20.34 -13.21
N ASP A 94 9.43 -20.80 -13.55
CA ASP A 94 8.90 -20.69 -14.91
C ASP A 94 8.82 -19.20 -15.30
N PRO A 95 9.29 -18.80 -16.50
CA PRO A 95 9.17 -17.43 -16.98
C PRO A 95 7.74 -16.87 -16.90
N LYS A 96 6.71 -17.69 -17.11
CA LYS A 96 5.31 -17.30 -16.97
C LYS A 96 4.94 -16.99 -15.53
N GLU A 97 5.46 -17.76 -14.59
CA GLU A 97 5.24 -17.55 -13.15
C GLU A 97 5.94 -16.27 -12.68
N ILE A 98 7.18 -16.04 -13.17
CA ILE A 98 7.91 -14.79 -12.89
C ILE A 98 7.12 -13.58 -13.40
N GLU A 99 6.57 -13.64 -14.61
CA GLU A 99 5.77 -12.55 -15.18
C GLU A 99 4.51 -12.28 -14.34
N MET A 100 3.85 -13.32 -13.87
CA MET A 100 2.70 -13.20 -12.99
C MET A 100 3.06 -12.58 -11.64
N MET A 101 4.14 -13.03 -11.00
CA MET A 101 4.62 -12.46 -9.73
C MET A 101 5.03 -10.98 -9.88
N LYS A 102 5.60 -10.60 -11.03
CA LYS A 102 5.87 -9.18 -11.33
C LYS A 102 4.57 -8.38 -11.42
N ALA A 103 3.57 -8.91 -12.11
CA ALA A 103 2.28 -8.24 -12.23
C ALA A 103 1.59 -8.07 -10.87
N GLU A 104 1.65 -9.08 -10.00
CA GLU A 104 1.15 -8.99 -8.62
C GLU A 104 1.89 -7.91 -7.82
N ALA A 105 3.22 -7.86 -7.88
CA ALA A 105 4.02 -6.85 -7.18
C ALA A 105 3.73 -5.43 -7.70
N ARG A 106 3.54 -5.25 -9.01
CA ARG A 106 3.12 -3.97 -9.62
C ARG A 106 1.72 -3.57 -9.16
N PHE A 107 0.79 -4.52 -9.15
CA PHE A 107 -0.56 -4.29 -8.62
C PHE A 107 -0.52 -3.80 -7.17
N LEU A 108 0.21 -4.50 -6.30
CA LEU A 108 0.34 -4.14 -4.89
C LEU A 108 0.98 -2.76 -4.72
N ARG A 109 2.00 -2.43 -5.50
CA ARG A 109 2.64 -1.11 -5.49
C ARG A 109 1.63 0.00 -5.84
N ALA A 110 0.89 -0.18 -6.92
CA ALA A 110 -0.16 0.76 -7.34
C ALA A 110 -1.26 0.88 -6.28
N TYR A 111 -1.69 -0.24 -5.67
CA TYR A 111 -2.66 -0.26 -4.59
C TYR A 111 -2.19 0.54 -3.36
N TYR A 112 -0.93 0.38 -2.94
CA TYR A 112 -0.38 1.13 -1.81
C TYR A 112 -0.27 2.63 -2.11
N TYR A 113 0.10 3.01 -3.32
CA TYR A 113 0.04 4.40 -3.76
C TYR A 113 -1.39 4.94 -3.78
N PHE A 114 -2.35 4.16 -4.25
CA PHE A 114 -3.77 4.54 -4.19
C PHE A 114 -4.23 4.79 -2.75
N CYS A 115 -3.86 3.92 -1.81
CA CYS A 115 -4.17 4.09 -0.39
C CYS A 115 -3.55 5.37 0.20
N LEU A 116 -2.29 5.66 -0.14
CA LEU A 116 -1.64 6.91 0.25
C LEU A 116 -2.34 8.13 -0.36
N PHE A 117 -2.61 8.09 -1.67
CA PHE A 117 -3.27 9.17 -2.39
C PHE A 117 -4.65 9.47 -1.81
N ARG A 118 -5.44 8.43 -1.56
CA ARG A 118 -6.78 8.57 -0.97
C ARG A 118 -6.75 9.21 0.41
N GLN A 119 -5.72 8.95 1.21
CA GLN A 119 -5.64 9.42 2.60
C GLN A 119 -4.93 10.77 2.72
N TYR A 120 -3.93 11.03 1.92
CA TYR A 120 -3.02 12.18 2.06
C TYR A 120 -3.02 13.14 0.87
N GLY A 121 -3.81 12.87 -0.16
CA GLY A 121 -3.72 13.57 -1.44
C GLY A 121 -2.48 13.16 -2.24
N PRO A 122 -2.02 13.99 -3.17
CA PRO A 122 -0.88 13.65 -4.01
C PRO A 122 0.38 13.43 -3.18
N VAL A 123 1.11 12.37 -3.51
CA VAL A 123 2.30 11.93 -2.80
C VAL A 123 3.52 11.91 -3.72
N PHE A 124 4.69 11.67 -3.16
CA PHE A 124 5.91 11.44 -3.93
C PHE A 124 5.92 10.02 -4.50
N LEU A 125 6.24 9.90 -5.80
CA LEU A 125 6.34 8.63 -6.52
C LEU A 125 7.82 8.28 -6.69
N TRP A 126 8.23 7.12 -6.19
CA TRP A 126 9.58 6.59 -6.39
C TRP A 126 9.76 5.91 -7.74
N PHE A 127 8.65 5.56 -8.42
CA PHE A 127 8.67 4.75 -9.64
C PHE A 127 9.47 3.45 -9.41
N ASP A 128 10.52 3.22 -10.21
CA ASP A 128 11.39 2.04 -10.09
C ASP A 128 12.65 2.29 -9.24
N GLN A 129 12.71 3.45 -8.58
CA GLN A 129 13.82 3.79 -7.71
C GLN A 129 13.55 3.35 -6.27
N THR A 130 14.58 2.86 -5.60
CA THR A 130 14.54 2.68 -4.15
C THR A 130 15.00 3.95 -3.45
N PRO A 131 14.46 4.26 -2.27
CA PRO A 131 14.95 5.38 -1.49
C PRO A 131 16.45 5.29 -1.27
N ASP A 132 17.18 6.36 -1.59
CA ASP A 132 18.59 6.50 -1.25
C ASP A 132 18.70 7.16 0.13
N GLU A 133 19.51 6.60 1.02
CA GLU A 133 19.76 7.17 2.35
C GLU A 133 20.37 8.61 2.29
N GLN A 134 20.92 8.99 1.14
CA GLN A 134 21.50 10.32 0.93
C GLN A 134 20.48 11.37 0.51
N ILE A 135 19.24 10.99 0.21
CA ILE A 135 18.20 11.95 -0.17
C ILE A 135 17.66 12.62 1.10
N ASP A 136 17.86 13.94 1.19
CA ASP A 136 17.22 14.72 2.25
C ASP A 136 15.70 14.76 2.02
N PRO A 137 14.89 14.20 2.95
CA PRO A 137 13.43 14.17 2.80
C PRO A 137 12.80 15.56 2.62
N LYS A 138 13.50 16.63 3.03
CA LYS A 138 13.02 18.01 2.88
C LYS A 138 13.13 18.53 1.45
N THR A 139 13.90 17.86 0.59
CA THR A 139 14.10 18.24 -0.81
C THR A 139 13.17 17.46 -1.75
N ILE A 140 12.35 16.55 -1.23
CA ILE A 140 11.43 15.73 -2.01
C ILE A 140 10.09 16.47 -2.15
N ASP A 141 9.80 16.94 -3.34
CA ASP A 141 8.50 17.51 -3.66
C ASP A 141 7.49 16.40 -4.00
N ARG A 142 6.24 16.61 -3.61
CA ARG A 142 5.14 15.74 -4.02
C ARG A 142 4.88 15.89 -5.51
N HIS A 143 4.56 14.79 -6.17
CA HIS A 143 4.06 14.83 -7.54
C HIS A 143 2.67 15.46 -7.58
N THR A 144 2.26 15.90 -8.77
CA THR A 144 0.92 16.48 -8.97
C THR A 144 -0.17 15.40 -8.82
N VAL A 145 -1.42 15.84 -8.67
CA VAL A 145 -2.59 14.95 -8.69
C VAL A 145 -2.61 14.11 -9.96
N ASP A 146 -2.43 14.77 -11.12
CA ASP A 146 -2.48 14.09 -12.43
C ASP A 146 -1.38 13.04 -12.55
N GLN A 147 -0.16 13.34 -12.13
CA GLN A 147 0.94 12.38 -12.14
C GLN A 147 0.69 11.16 -11.23
N ASN A 148 0.08 11.38 -10.05
CA ASN A 148 -0.29 10.27 -9.18
C ASN A 148 -1.36 9.38 -9.81
N ILE A 149 -2.41 9.98 -10.38
CA ILE A 149 -3.49 9.25 -11.03
C ILE A 149 -2.97 8.49 -12.25
N GLU A 150 -2.22 9.15 -13.13
CA GLU A 150 -1.65 8.55 -14.33
C GLU A 150 -0.77 7.34 -13.98
N PHE A 151 0.08 7.46 -12.97
CA PHE A 151 0.92 6.35 -12.54
C PHE A 151 0.08 5.17 -12.03
N ILE A 152 -0.87 5.42 -11.13
CA ILE A 152 -1.71 4.37 -10.55
C ILE A 152 -2.55 3.69 -11.65
N GLU A 153 -3.19 4.45 -12.51
CA GLU A 153 -4.05 3.92 -13.58
C GLU A 153 -3.24 3.12 -14.61
N SER A 154 -2.08 3.62 -15.04
CA SER A 154 -1.24 2.91 -16.00
C SER A 154 -0.73 1.58 -15.45
N GLU A 155 -0.25 1.55 -14.21
CA GLU A 155 0.19 0.31 -13.56
C GLU A 155 -0.96 -0.69 -13.45
N LEU A 156 -2.14 -0.27 -13.00
CA LEU A 156 -3.31 -1.14 -12.87
C LEU A 156 -3.81 -1.64 -14.23
N TRP A 157 -3.80 -0.80 -15.25
CA TRP A 157 -4.22 -1.18 -16.60
C TRP A 157 -3.29 -2.22 -17.20
N ASP A 158 -1.98 -2.01 -17.09
CA ASP A 158 -0.99 -2.95 -17.61
C ASP A 158 -1.10 -4.33 -16.95
N VAL A 159 -1.18 -4.37 -15.63
CA VAL A 159 -1.24 -5.65 -14.91
C VAL A 159 -2.57 -6.38 -15.11
N ALA A 160 -3.67 -5.65 -15.37
CA ALA A 160 -4.95 -6.25 -15.69
C ALA A 160 -4.95 -7.07 -16.99
N GLN A 161 -3.96 -6.85 -17.88
CA GLN A 161 -3.77 -7.64 -19.10
C GLN A 161 -3.00 -8.94 -18.84
N ILE A 162 -2.31 -9.04 -17.71
CA ILE A 162 -1.42 -10.17 -17.37
C ILE A 162 -2.04 -11.07 -16.33
N LEU A 163 -2.68 -10.46 -15.32
CA LEU A 163 -3.26 -11.21 -14.21
C LEU A 163 -4.49 -12.01 -14.67
N PRO A 164 -4.65 -13.27 -14.20
CA PRO A 164 -5.76 -14.10 -14.58
C PRO A 164 -7.09 -13.52 -14.09
N THR A 165 -8.11 -13.64 -14.92
CA THR A 165 -9.48 -13.24 -14.58
C THR A 165 -10.29 -14.38 -13.95
N ASP A 166 -9.77 -15.60 -14.03
CA ASP A 166 -10.38 -16.80 -13.46
C ASP A 166 -9.49 -17.37 -12.36
N LEU A 167 -10.08 -17.65 -11.19
CA LEU A 167 -9.38 -18.23 -10.04
C LEU A 167 -8.81 -19.64 -10.34
N THR A 168 -9.34 -20.33 -11.34
CA THR A 168 -8.83 -21.64 -11.77
C THR A 168 -7.48 -21.56 -12.48
N GLU A 169 -7.09 -20.40 -12.94
CA GLU A 169 -5.79 -20.15 -13.58
C GLU A 169 -4.69 -19.79 -12.59
N ILE A 170 -5.05 -19.55 -11.33
CA ILE A 170 -4.08 -19.26 -10.27
C ILE A 170 -3.45 -20.58 -9.83
N PRO A 171 -2.13 -20.72 -9.89
CA PRO A 171 -1.46 -21.89 -9.35
C PRO A 171 -1.84 -22.09 -7.88
N THR A 172 -2.40 -23.26 -7.56
CA THR A 172 -2.65 -23.62 -6.17
C THR A 172 -1.31 -23.70 -5.45
N ILE A 173 -1.05 -22.73 -4.61
CA ILE A 173 0.07 -22.81 -3.67
C ILE A 173 -0.35 -23.83 -2.63
N ASP A 174 0.23 -25.02 -2.70
CA ASP A 174 0.06 -26.04 -1.66
C ASP A 174 0.48 -25.42 -0.30
N PRO A 175 -0.33 -25.61 0.75
CA PRO A 175 -0.14 -24.97 2.05
C PRO A 175 1.16 -25.39 2.76
#